data_7c9985115296e1a99317a2150fd7851d
#
_entry.id   7c9985115296e1a99317a2150fd7851d
#
_cell.length_a   1.000
_cell.length_b   1.000
_cell.length_c   1.000
_cell.angle_alpha   90.00
_cell.angle_beta   90.00
_cell.angle_gamma   90.00
#
_symmetry.space_group_name_H-M   'P 1'
#
loop_
_entity.id
_entity.type
_entity.pdbx_description
1 polymer ?
#
loop_
_entity_poly.entity_id
_entity_poly.type
_entity_poly.pdbx_seq_one_letter_code
_entity_poly.pdbx_strand_id
1 'polypeptide(L)'
;MEGDILLLAGRADPGAVAVDDGTRVLSWTELETNARRAANALLAMGVSAQAPWALLSHNRCEWVELWLANTMAGSRYVPLNWHLTAPELAYLLTNSGSTLMITEQALAPVAREAAALAGLEVARIIVLEEGYAQWRDGHPATRPDNNVAGAPLQYTGGTTGASKGVVRPDQGLPLGRWGQGTAAWGGFVHMPEHGRMLITTPLYHAFGAGVLGASLNRGHSLVLRDRFDAVGFLDTVERERITSAPLVPTLIVRLAKLDDAEFVSRDLSSLRWICHTAAPCPAWAKQRLIDLLGPIVTEFYGSSEGTGPVVCTSEEWMARPGTVGRPNPTLEVSVVDDDGNDLPAGEVGTLYFKRADGAPTYHGDEKKTNDSRLPDGRFTVGDLGYLDADGFVYLVDRRVDLILNGGVNVYPAEVEAVISRHPAVRDVAVFGIPDPEFGQQVKAAVELEPGASLTGDELVAWCRERIAGFKCPRSVDFHDALPREAHGKLKKRILRDAYWPAG
;
A
#
# COMPACT_ATOMS: atom_id res chain seq x y z
N MET A 1 -24.83 6.31 -22.08
CA MET A 1 -24.25 5.13 -21.37
C MET A 1 -22.77 5.39 -21.05
N GLU A 2 -22.50 6.61 -20.67
CA GLU A 2 -21.20 7.03 -20.14
C GLU A 2 -21.20 6.75 -18.65
N GLY A 3 -20.40 5.80 -18.20
CA GLY A 3 -20.16 5.65 -16.76
C GLY A 3 -20.17 4.23 -16.18
N ASP A 4 -20.14 3.18 -16.99
CA ASP A 4 -20.02 1.82 -16.47
C ASP A 4 -18.54 1.39 -16.43
N ILE A 5 -18.00 1.34 -15.23
CA ILE A 5 -16.59 1.05 -14.91
C ILE A 5 -16.14 -0.31 -15.44
N LEU A 6 -17.04 -1.28 -15.44
CA LEU A 6 -16.76 -2.68 -15.81
C LEU A 6 -16.80 -2.97 -17.30
N LEU A 7 -17.28 -2.03 -18.09
CA LEU A 7 -17.72 -2.35 -19.44
C LEU A 7 -16.62 -2.37 -20.51
N LEU A 8 -15.39 -1.89 -20.22
CA LEU A 8 -14.39 -1.82 -21.29
C LEU A 8 -13.84 -3.20 -21.66
N ALA A 9 -13.48 -4.03 -20.70
CA ALA A 9 -12.96 -5.37 -21.00
C ALA A 9 -14.05 -6.42 -21.22
N GLY A 10 -15.10 -6.41 -20.41
CA GLY A 10 -16.20 -7.36 -20.52
C GLY A 10 -17.09 -7.16 -21.77
N ARG A 11 -17.01 -6.01 -22.45
CA ARG A 11 -17.71 -5.79 -23.72
C ARG A 11 -17.13 -6.56 -24.88
N ALA A 12 -15.81 -6.80 -24.87
CA ALA A 12 -15.13 -7.51 -25.95
C ALA A 12 -15.39 -9.02 -25.87
N ASP A 13 -15.33 -9.59 -24.66
CA ASP A 13 -15.60 -11.00 -24.37
C ASP A 13 -16.21 -11.17 -22.98
N PRO A 14 -17.55 -11.14 -22.83
CA PRO A 14 -18.23 -11.27 -21.55
C PRO A 14 -18.00 -12.60 -20.84
N GLY A 15 -17.68 -13.65 -21.59
CA GLY A 15 -17.38 -14.99 -21.08
C GLY A 15 -15.94 -15.18 -20.64
N ALA A 16 -15.02 -14.26 -20.99
CA ALA A 16 -13.63 -14.37 -20.59
C ALA A 16 -13.46 -14.24 -19.06
N VAL A 17 -12.36 -14.79 -18.56
CA VAL A 17 -12.00 -14.73 -17.13
C VAL A 17 -11.75 -13.29 -16.73
N ALA A 18 -12.47 -12.82 -15.71
CA ALA A 18 -12.28 -11.54 -15.07
C ALA A 18 -11.40 -11.64 -13.81
N VAL A 19 -11.67 -12.64 -12.97
CA VAL A 19 -10.96 -12.85 -11.70
C VAL A 19 -10.73 -14.34 -11.47
N ASP A 20 -9.52 -14.67 -11.04
CA ASP A 20 -9.11 -16.02 -10.60
C ASP A 20 -8.37 -15.89 -9.26
N ASP A 21 -8.90 -16.45 -8.18
CA ASP A 21 -8.26 -16.47 -6.86
C ASP A 21 -7.58 -17.81 -6.51
N GLY A 22 -7.53 -18.72 -7.49
CA GLY A 22 -6.97 -20.07 -7.32
C GLY A 22 -7.95 -21.08 -6.74
N THR A 23 -9.08 -20.65 -6.17
CA THR A 23 -10.17 -21.51 -5.69
C THR A 23 -11.44 -21.32 -6.51
N ARG A 24 -11.65 -20.13 -7.00
CA ARG A 24 -12.81 -19.70 -7.77
C ARG A 24 -12.37 -18.87 -8.97
N VAL A 25 -13.08 -19.04 -10.07
CA VAL A 25 -12.91 -18.25 -11.31
C VAL A 25 -14.23 -17.60 -11.65
N LEU A 26 -14.20 -16.31 -11.97
CA LEU A 26 -15.36 -15.54 -12.43
C LEU A 26 -15.11 -15.00 -13.83
N SER A 27 -16.10 -15.17 -14.70
CA SER A 27 -16.19 -14.42 -15.95
C SER A 27 -16.59 -12.95 -15.69
N TRP A 28 -16.41 -12.08 -16.70
CA TRP A 28 -16.86 -10.70 -16.61
C TRP A 28 -18.37 -10.59 -16.35
N THR A 29 -19.16 -11.44 -16.99
CA THR A 29 -20.63 -11.48 -16.78
C THR A 29 -20.98 -11.86 -15.35
N GLU A 30 -20.33 -12.87 -14.79
CA GLU A 30 -20.57 -13.31 -13.41
C GLU A 30 -20.14 -12.23 -12.40
N LEU A 31 -18.94 -11.66 -12.59
CA LEU A 31 -18.45 -10.60 -11.73
C LEU A 31 -19.40 -9.40 -11.72
N GLU A 32 -19.86 -8.95 -12.89
CA GLU A 32 -20.78 -7.82 -13.00
C GLU A 32 -22.15 -8.13 -12.37
N THR A 33 -22.69 -9.31 -12.64
CA THR A 33 -23.97 -9.76 -12.08
C THR A 33 -23.91 -9.84 -10.57
N ASN A 34 -22.86 -10.45 -10.03
CA ASN A 34 -22.64 -10.60 -8.60
C ASN A 34 -22.45 -9.24 -7.92
N ALA A 35 -21.65 -8.35 -8.50
CA ALA A 35 -21.43 -7.01 -7.97
C ALA A 35 -22.72 -6.18 -7.92
N ARG A 36 -23.57 -6.25 -8.96
CA ARG A 36 -24.87 -5.56 -8.98
C ARG A 36 -25.82 -6.08 -7.90
N ARG A 37 -25.91 -7.40 -7.74
CA ARG A 37 -26.71 -8.03 -6.68
C ARG A 37 -26.20 -7.63 -5.29
N ALA A 38 -24.88 -7.70 -5.08
CA ALA A 38 -24.27 -7.30 -3.83
C ALA A 38 -24.47 -5.79 -3.53
N ALA A 39 -24.45 -4.94 -4.55
CA ALA A 39 -24.74 -3.50 -4.39
C ALA A 39 -26.18 -3.27 -3.90
N ASN A 40 -27.16 -3.94 -4.50
CA ASN A 40 -28.56 -3.87 -4.07
C ASN A 40 -28.75 -4.46 -2.66
N ALA A 41 -28.04 -5.54 -2.34
CA ALA A 41 -28.04 -6.14 -1.00
C ALA A 41 -27.47 -5.20 0.07
N LEU A 42 -26.35 -4.53 -0.23
CA LEU A 42 -25.78 -3.50 0.66
C LEU A 42 -26.76 -2.36 0.91
N LEU A 43 -27.39 -1.84 -0.15
CA LEU A 43 -28.40 -0.78 -0.04
C LEU A 43 -29.61 -1.22 0.79
N ALA A 44 -30.08 -2.47 0.63
CA ALA A 44 -31.16 -3.02 1.45
C ALA A 44 -30.80 -3.16 2.94
N MET A 45 -29.51 -3.28 3.26
CA MET A 45 -29.02 -3.24 4.66
C MET A 45 -28.89 -1.81 5.20
N GLY A 46 -29.20 -0.78 4.41
CA GLY A 46 -29.17 0.62 4.82
C GLY A 46 -27.78 1.23 4.85
N VAL A 47 -26.79 0.61 4.19
CA VAL A 47 -25.44 1.21 4.11
C VAL A 47 -25.44 2.44 3.20
N SER A 48 -24.60 3.41 3.53
CA SER A 48 -24.44 4.67 2.77
C SER A 48 -23.07 5.27 3.02
N ALA A 49 -22.82 6.46 2.53
CA ALA A 49 -21.61 7.22 2.86
C ALA A 49 -21.57 7.63 4.36
N GLN A 50 -22.74 7.80 5.00
CA GLN A 50 -22.90 8.15 6.43
C GLN A 50 -23.08 6.92 7.32
N ALA A 51 -23.49 5.77 6.76
CA ALA A 51 -23.60 4.49 7.44
C ALA A 51 -22.69 3.47 6.75
N PRO A 52 -21.37 3.54 6.97
CA PRO A 52 -20.40 2.69 6.30
C PRO A 52 -20.51 1.23 6.75
N TRP A 53 -19.84 0.37 5.99
CA TRP A 53 -19.71 -1.05 6.29
C TRP A 53 -18.24 -1.47 6.25
N ALA A 54 -17.90 -2.57 6.91
CA ALA A 54 -16.54 -3.05 7.04
C ALA A 54 -16.34 -4.38 6.30
N LEU A 55 -15.14 -4.55 5.70
CA LEU A 55 -14.73 -5.79 5.02
C LEU A 55 -13.44 -6.32 5.64
N LEU A 56 -13.51 -7.54 6.20
CA LEU A 56 -12.38 -8.25 6.79
C LEU A 56 -12.18 -9.59 6.06
N SER A 57 -11.27 -9.63 5.10
CA SER A 57 -11.06 -10.81 4.25
C SER A 57 -9.68 -10.79 3.60
N HIS A 58 -9.16 -11.97 3.24
CA HIS A 58 -8.03 -12.13 2.34
C HIS A 58 -8.39 -11.76 0.89
N ASN A 59 -7.39 -11.76 -0.01
CA ASN A 59 -7.60 -11.52 -1.44
C ASN A 59 -8.40 -12.69 -2.04
N ARG A 60 -9.62 -12.40 -2.51
CA ARG A 60 -10.50 -13.41 -3.11
C ARG A 60 -11.52 -12.78 -4.06
N CYS A 61 -12.22 -13.59 -4.84
CA CYS A 61 -13.21 -13.12 -5.81
C CYS A 61 -14.27 -12.21 -5.16
N GLU A 62 -14.77 -12.58 -3.96
CA GLU A 62 -15.79 -11.80 -3.25
C GLU A 62 -15.28 -10.42 -2.83
N TRP A 63 -13.98 -10.24 -2.58
CA TRP A 63 -13.42 -8.91 -2.36
C TRP A 63 -13.68 -8.00 -3.57
N VAL A 64 -13.40 -8.51 -4.78
CA VAL A 64 -13.60 -7.75 -6.03
C VAL A 64 -15.07 -7.47 -6.27
N GLU A 65 -15.95 -8.48 -6.07
CA GLU A 65 -17.41 -8.31 -6.14
C GLU A 65 -17.88 -7.18 -5.21
N LEU A 66 -17.44 -7.19 -3.94
CA LEU A 66 -17.85 -6.24 -2.90
C LEU A 66 -17.26 -4.85 -3.12
N TRP A 67 -16.02 -4.76 -3.60
CA TRP A 67 -15.41 -3.48 -3.96
C TRP A 67 -16.19 -2.79 -5.09
N LEU A 68 -16.58 -3.54 -6.12
CA LEU A 68 -17.43 -3.05 -7.20
C LEU A 68 -18.85 -2.71 -6.70
N ALA A 69 -19.42 -3.56 -5.86
CA ALA A 69 -20.71 -3.34 -5.25
C ALA A 69 -20.74 -2.04 -4.44
N ASN A 70 -19.71 -1.78 -3.62
CA ASN A 70 -19.56 -0.53 -2.89
C ASN A 70 -19.51 0.67 -3.83
N THR A 71 -18.72 0.56 -4.91
CA THR A 71 -18.59 1.62 -5.91
C THR A 71 -19.94 1.94 -6.56
N MET A 72 -20.74 0.92 -6.95
CA MET A 72 -22.07 1.09 -7.54
C MET A 72 -23.12 1.57 -6.55
N ALA A 73 -23.04 1.15 -5.29
CA ALA A 73 -23.96 1.57 -4.23
C ALA A 73 -23.75 3.02 -3.77
N GLY A 74 -22.62 3.64 -4.11
CA GLY A 74 -22.29 4.98 -3.61
C GLY A 74 -22.03 5.01 -2.11
N SER A 75 -21.74 3.86 -1.51
CA SER A 75 -21.55 3.73 -0.07
C SER A 75 -20.08 3.90 0.32
N ARG A 76 -19.83 3.91 1.62
CA ARG A 76 -18.48 3.93 2.18
C ARG A 76 -18.15 2.58 2.81
N TYR A 77 -17.01 2.01 2.45
CA TYR A 77 -16.54 0.79 3.12
C TYR A 77 -15.22 1.03 3.84
N VAL A 78 -15.01 0.23 4.90
CA VAL A 78 -13.79 0.22 5.71
C VAL A 78 -13.05 -1.07 5.42
N PRO A 79 -11.97 -1.05 4.60
CA PRO A 79 -11.13 -2.21 4.39
C PRO A 79 -10.31 -2.46 5.66
N LEU A 80 -10.51 -3.63 6.27
CA LEU A 80 -9.87 -3.99 7.53
C LEU A 80 -8.64 -4.86 7.29
N ASN A 81 -7.56 -4.54 7.99
CA ASN A 81 -6.37 -5.38 8.02
C ASN A 81 -6.62 -6.61 8.88
N TRP A 82 -6.60 -7.79 8.27
CA TRP A 82 -6.89 -9.07 8.91
C TRP A 82 -5.81 -9.56 9.91
N HIS A 83 -4.69 -8.84 10.02
CA HIS A 83 -3.70 -9.06 11.08
C HIS A 83 -4.02 -8.35 12.40
N LEU A 84 -5.04 -7.49 12.43
CA LEU A 84 -5.40 -6.74 13.62
C LEU A 84 -6.11 -7.66 14.65
N THR A 85 -5.90 -7.33 15.91
CA THR A 85 -6.59 -7.96 17.03
C THR A 85 -8.04 -7.49 17.14
N ALA A 86 -8.89 -8.24 17.87
CA ALA A 86 -10.28 -7.86 18.06
C ALA A 86 -10.47 -6.44 18.67
N PRO A 87 -9.71 -5.99 19.68
CA PRO A 87 -9.80 -4.61 20.16
C PRO A 87 -9.43 -3.55 19.12
N GLU A 88 -8.39 -3.80 18.29
CA GLU A 88 -8.03 -2.88 17.22
C GLU A 88 -9.12 -2.78 16.16
N LEU A 89 -9.67 -3.92 15.74
CA LEU A 89 -10.80 -3.97 14.81
C LEU A 89 -12.04 -3.28 15.40
N ALA A 90 -12.35 -3.49 16.68
CA ALA A 90 -13.47 -2.83 17.37
C ALA A 90 -13.31 -1.31 17.37
N TYR A 91 -12.09 -0.81 17.61
CA TYR A 91 -11.80 0.62 17.47
C TYR A 91 -12.14 1.14 16.07
N LEU A 92 -11.72 0.43 15.01
CA LEU A 92 -12.01 0.84 13.64
C LEU A 92 -13.50 0.82 13.31
N LEU A 93 -14.23 -0.20 13.76
CA LEU A 93 -15.69 -0.30 13.61
C LEU A 93 -16.40 0.86 14.28
N THR A 94 -16.03 1.17 15.53
CA THR A 94 -16.62 2.26 16.30
C THR A 94 -16.28 3.63 15.73
N ASN A 95 -15.00 3.87 15.42
CA ASN A 95 -14.52 5.17 14.90
C ASN A 95 -15.12 5.48 13.53
N SER A 96 -15.24 4.47 12.66
CA SER A 96 -15.85 4.63 11.34
C SER A 96 -17.38 4.75 11.38
N GLY A 97 -18.02 4.31 12.44
CA GLY A 97 -19.47 4.16 12.52
C GLY A 97 -20.00 3.03 11.63
N SER A 98 -19.22 1.96 11.42
CA SER A 98 -19.63 0.84 10.57
C SER A 98 -20.89 0.14 11.12
N THR A 99 -21.88 -0.01 10.25
CA THR A 99 -23.19 -0.59 10.60
C THR A 99 -23.39 -2.03 10.13
N LEU A 100 -22.45 -2.53 9.32
CA LEU A 100 -22.43 -3.89 8.78
C LEU A 100 -20.98 -4.34 8.69
N MET A 101 -20.73 -5.62 8.92
CA MET A 101 -19.42 -6.25 8.71
C MET A 101 -19.56 -7.49 7.82
N ILE A 102 -18.71 -7.59 6.82
CA ILE A 102 -18.59 -8.79 5.99
C ILE A 102 -17.21 -9.39 6.24
N THR A 103 -17.16 -10.69 6.47
CA THR A 103 -15.91 -11.40 6.79
C THR A 103 -15.93 -12.82 6.20
N GLU A 104 -14.78 -13.47 6.15
CA GLU A 104 -14.67 -14.88 5.78
C GLU A 104 -14.64 -15.80 7.00
N GLN A 105 -14.87 -17.09 6.80
CA GLN A 105 -14.96 -18.09 7.86
C GLN A 105 -13.71 -18.17 8.75
N ALA A 106 -12.52 -18.08 8.13
CA ALA A 106 -11.25 -18.15 8.87
C ALA A 106 -11.07 -16.97 9.85
N LEU A 107 -11.65 -15.82 9.55
CA LEU A 107 -11.56 -14.59 10.35
C LEU A 107 -12.85 -14.33 11.18
N ALA A 108 -13.87 -15.17 11.04
CA ALA A 108 -15.15 -15.00 11.75
C ALA A 108 -15.02 -14.97 13.28
N PRO A 109 -14.14 -15.75 13.94
CA PRO A 109 -13.97 -15.64 15.39
C PRO A 109 -13.53 -14.24 15.84
N VAL A 110 -12.46 -13.70 15.27
CA VAL A 110 -11.97 -12.37 15.61
C VAL A 110 -12.94 -11.27 15.19
N ALA A 111 -13.66 -11.45 14.08
CA ALA A 111 -14.69 -10.52 13.61
C ALA A 111 -15.86 -10.42 14.57
N ARG A 112 -16.37 -11.56 15.08
CA ARG A 112 -17.48 -11.62 16.06
C ARG A 112 -17.08 -10.99 17.40
N GLU A 113 -15.85 -11.25 17.87
CA GLU A 113 -15.32 -10.62 19.07
C GLU A 113 -15.21 -9.10 18.90
N ALA A 114 -14.63 -8.63 17.80
CA ALA A 114 -14.52 -7.21 17.49
C ALA A 114 -15.89 -6.52 17.39
N ALA A 115 -16.87 -7.17 16.74
CA ALA A 115 -18.24 -6.67 16.61
C ALA A 115 -18.92 -6.54 17.98
N ALA A 116 -18.75 -7.54 18.86
CA ALA A 116 -19.29 -7.49 20.22
C ALA A 116 -18.69 -6.34 21.04
N LEU A 117 -17.37 -6.13 20.96
CA LEU A 117 -16.67 -5.00 21.59
C LEU A 117 -17.13 -3.64 21.04
N ALA A 118 -17.46 -3.58 19.75
CA ALA A 118 -17.93 -2.36 19.09
C ALA A 118 -19.45 -2.13 19.24
N GLY A 119 -20.19 -3.06 19.84
CA GLY A 119 -21.65 -3.00 19.97
C GLY A 119 -22.41 -3.25 18.66
N LEU A 120 -21.78 -3.89 17.67
CA LEU A 120 -22.41 -4.28 16.42
C LEU A 120 -23.16 -5.60 16.61
N GLU A 121 -24.46 -5.64 16.25
CA GLU A 121 -25.30 -6.83 16.38
C GLU A 121 -24.81 -7.99 15.50
N VAL A 122 -24.92 -9.23 15.99
CA VAL A 122 -24.51 -10.44 15.25
C VAL A 122 -25.23 -10.58 13.92
N ALA A 123 -26.51 -10.16 13.84
CA ALA A 123 -27.26 -10.13 12.58
C ALA A 123 -26.71 -9.18 11.51
N ARG A 124 -25.78 -8.33 11.90
CA ARG A 124 -25.04 -7.41 11.02
C ARG A 124 -23.67 -7.95 10.59
N ILE A 125 -23.39 -9.23 10.86
CA ILE A 125 -22.16 -9.90 10.43
C ILE A 125 -22.53 -10.93 9.37
N ILE A 126 -21.98 -10.76 8.15
CA ILE A 126 -22.14 -11.70 7.04
C ILE A 126 -20.84 -12.47 6.87
N VAL A 127 -20.90 -13.79 6.96
CA VAL A 127 -19.76 -14.67 6.71
C VAL A 127 -19.85 -15.19 5.27
N LEU A 128 -18.77 -15.01 4.50
CA LEU A 128 -18.76 -15.28 3.06
C LEU A 128 -19.15 -16.72 2.72
N GLU A 129 -18.69 -17.69 3.52
CA GLU A 129 -18.96 -19.12 3.30
C GLU A 129 -20.30 -19.58 3.92
N GLU A 130 -20.89 -18.79 4.85
CA GLU A 130 -22.10 -19.22 5.58
C GLU A 130 -23.42 -18.69 5.01
N GLY A 131 -23.41 -17.70 4.14
CA GLY A 131 -24.67 -17.12 3.67
C GLY A 131 -24.55 -15.97 2.68
N TYR A 132 -23.33 -15.55 2.36
CA TYR A 132 -23.12 -14.43 1.45
C TYR A 132 -23.78 -14.63 0.07
N ALA A 133 -23.59 -15.82 -0.53
CA ALA A 133 -24.19 -16.11 -1.84
C ALA A 133 -25.73 -16.00 -1.79
N GLN A 134 -26.38 -16.57 -0.77
CA GLN A 134 -27.81 -16.48 -0.60
C GLN A 134 -28.29 -15.04 -0.34
N TRP A 135 -27.56 -14.30 0.51
CA TRP A 135 -27.83 -12.89 0.77
C TRP A 135 -27.73 -12.05 -0.48
N ARG A 136 -26.64 -12.20 -1.24
CA ARG A 136 -26.40 -11.51 -2.49
C ARG A 136 -27.47 -11.87 -3.54
N ASP A 137 -27.71 -13.17 -3.76
CA ASP A 137 -28.56 -13.68 -4.85
C ASP A 137 -30.05 -13.46 -4.60
N GLY A 138 -30.45 -13.14 -3.37
CA GLY A 138 -31.80 -12.67 -3.01
C GLY A 138 -32.12 -11.27 -3.56
N HIS A 139 -31.17 -10.57 -4.18
CA HIS A 139 -31.35 -9.22 -4.68
C HIS A 139 -31.24 -9.13 -6.22
N PRO A 140 -31.85 -8.10 -6.85
CA PRO A 140 -31.85 -7.98 -8.30
C PRO A 140 -30.46 -7.68 -8.86
N ALA A 141 -30.19 -8.20 -10.07
CA ALA A 141 -28.95 -7.94 -10.82
C ALA A 141 -29.01 -6.64 -11.63
N THR A 142 -30.03 -5.82 -11.45
CA THR A 142 -30.11 -4.48 -12.05
C THR A 142 -29.13 -3.53 -11.41
N ARG A 143 -28.57 -2.62 -12.19
CA ARG A 143 -27.73 -1.55 -11.61
C ARG A 143 -28.53 -0.70 -10.62
N PRO A 144 -28.01 -0.39 -9.42
CA PRO A 144 -28.64 0.59 -8.55
C PRO A 144 -28.84 1.94 -9.23
N ASP A 145 -29.94 2.61 -8.89
CA ASP A 145 -30.19 3.97 -9.33
C ASP A 145 -29.34 4.97 -8.50
N ASN A 146 -28.04 4.93 -8.77
CA ASN A 146 -27.05 5.79 -8.13
C ASN A 146 -25.97 6.19 -9.12
N ASN A 147 -25.61 7.45 -9.13
CA ASN A 147 -24.58 7.98 -10.03
C ASN A 147 -23.30 8.45 -9.30
N VAL A 148 -23.22 8.24 -8.00
CA VAL A 148 -22.06 8.63 -7.19
C VAL A 148 -21.23 7.39 -6.87
N ALA A 149 -19.93 7.46 -7.08
CA ALA A 149 -19.04 6.37 -6.74
C ALA A 149 -18.87 6.23 -5.23
N GLY A 150 -19.01 5.01 -4.73
CA GLY A 150 -18.63 4.68 -3.35
C GLY A 150 -17.12 4.78 -3.16
N ALA A 151 -16.70 5.02 -1.93
CA ALA A 151 -15.29 5.25 -1.59
C ALA A 151 -14.85 4.47 -0.35
N PRO A 152 -13.56 4.13 -0.23
CA PRO A 152 -13.04 3.59 1.01
C PRO A 152 -12.90 4.68 2.09
N LEU A 153 -13.07 4.32 3.36
CA LEU A 153 -12.48 5.00 4.48
C LEU A 153 -11.21 4.24 4.88
N GLN A 154 -10.10 4.65 4.29
CA GLN A 154 -8.83 3.98 4.47
C GLN A 154 -8.20 4.38 5.81
N TYR A 155 -7.93 3.40 6.66
CA TYR A 155 -7.19 3.64 7.90
C TYR A 155 -5.70 3.48 7.70
N THR A 156 -4.93 4.46 8.17
CA THR A 156 -3.46 4.43 8.14
C THR A 156 -2.91 4.20 9.54
N GLY A 157 -1.84 3.41 9.65
CA GLY A 157 -1.12 3.25 10.91
C GLY A 157 -0.54 4.59 11.35
N GLY A 158 -1.12 5.18 12.40
CA GLY A 158 -0.61 6.43 12.98
C GLY A 158 0.79 6.22 13.56
N THR A 159 1.72 7.10 13.26
CA THR A 159 3.07 7.13 13.90
C THR A 159 3.00 7.48 15.37
N THR A 160 1.88 8.05 15.83
CA THR A 160 1.71 8.64 17.18
C THR A 160 0.57 8.05 17.99
N GLY A 161 -0.10 6.96 17.55
CA GLY A 161 -1.25 6.41 18.28
C GLY A 161 -2.17 5.53 17.45
N ALA A 162 -3.49 5.60 17.72
CA ALA A 162 -4.51 4.84 17.00
C ALA A 162 -4.55 5.18 15.51
N SER A 163 -4.90 4.17 14.70
CA SER A 163 -5.07 4.32 13.25
C SER A 163 -6.12 5.41 12.92
N LYS A 164 -5.87 6.17 11.87
CA LYS A 164 -6.73 7.30 11.47
C LYS A 164 -7.33 7.07 10.10
N GLY A 165 -8.62 7.30 9.97
CA GLY A 165 -9.35 7.25 8.71
C GLY A 165 -9.01 8.46 7.85
N VAL A 166 -8.68 8.24 6.59
CA VAL A 166 -8.37 9.30 5.63
C VAL A 166 -9.56 9.55 4.73
N VAL A 167 -9.99 10.80 4.66
CA VAL A 167 -11.03 11.27 3.74
C VAL A 167 -10.38 12.15 2.71
N ARG A 168 -10.44 11.75 1.43
CA ARG A 168 -9.88 12.51 0.33
C ARG A 168 -10.94 13.37 -0.36
N PRO A 169 -10.56 14.51 -0.96
CA PRO A 169 -11.49 15.40 -1.67
C PRO A 169 -12.14 14.77 -2.90
N ASP A 170 -11.50 13.76 -3.51
CA ASP A 170 -11.99 13.05 -4.69
C ASP A 170 -13.08 12.00 -4.39
N GLN A 171 -13.53 11.90 -3.15
CA GLN A 171 -14.66 11.04 -2.78
C GLN A 171 -15.99 11.66 -3.18
N GLY A 172 -16.95 10.80 -3.57
CA GLY A 172 -18.28 11.26 -3.98
C GLY A 172 -18.36 11.79 -5.41
N LEU A 173 -17.37 11.48 -6.24
CA LEU A 173 -17.40 11.79 -7.67
C LEU A 173 -18.48 10.98 -8.41
N PRO A 174 -19.05 11.53 -9.51
CA PRO A 174 -19.87 10.74 -10.42
C PRO A 174 -19.12 9.49 -10.90
N LEU A 175 -19.81 8.36 -11.01
CA LEU A 175 -19.23 7.05 -11.36
C LEU A 175 -18.35 7.11 -12.63
N GLY A 176 -18.80 7.80 -13.67
CA GLY A 176 -18.01 7.92 -14.91
C GLY A 176 -16.71 8.71 -14.70
N ARG A 177 -16.74 9.78 -13.93
CA ARG A 177 -15.53 10.56 -13.59
C ARG A 177 -14.58 9.77 -12.72
N TRP A 178 -15.11 9.03 -11.76
CA TRP A 178 -14.28 8.17 -10.91
C TRP A 178 -13.59 7.07 -11.72
N GLY A 179 -14.31 6.40 -12.63
CA GLY A 179 -13.73 5.39 -13.53
C GLY A 179 -12.65 5.96 -14.45
N GLN A 180 -12.88 7.14 -15.03
CA GLN A 180 -11.87 7.86 -15.83
C GLN A 180 -10.65 8.24 -14.99
N GLY A 181 -10.85 8.70 -13.75
CA GLY A 181 -9.76 9.05 -12.83
C GLY A 181 -8.88 7.85 -12.47
N THR A 182 -9.49 6.70 -12.19
CA THR A 182 -8.72 5.47 -11.89
C THR A 182 -7.98 4.92 -13.11
N ALA A 183 -8.59 4.96 -14.30
CA ALA A 183 -7.92 4.59 -15.56
C ALA A 183 -6.74 5.52 -15.86
N ALA A 184 -6.93 6.84 -15.67
CA ALA A 184 -5.90 7.84 -15.85
C ALA A 184 -4.73 7.66 -14.87
N TRP A 185 -5.03 7.35 -13.59
CA TRP A 185 -4.01 7.00 -12.62
C TRP A 185 -3.18 5.80 -13.08
N GLY A 186 -3.85 4.72 -13.56
CA GLY A 186 -3.16 3.57 -14.15
C GLY A 186 -2.26 3.94 -15.32
N GLY A 187 -2.72 4.84 -16.20
CA GLY A 187 -1.90 5.37 -17.30
C GLY A 187 -0.69 6.17 -16.81
N PHE A 188 -0.88 6.95 -15.75
CA PHE A 188 0.19 7.77 -15.17
C PHE A 188 1.29 6.91 -14.53
N VAL A 189 0.95 5.79 -13.90
CA VAL A 189 1.94 4.82 -13.39
C VAL A 189 2.42 3.85 -14.46
N HIS A 190 2.20 4.16 -15.74
CA HIS A 190 2.62 3.36 -16.90
C HIS A 190 2.08 1.93 -16.92
N MET A 191 0.93 1.67 -16.24
CA MET A 191 0.25 0.38 -16.32
C MET A 191 -0.21 0.13 -17.77
N PRO A 192 0.15 -1.00 -18.40
CA PRO A 192 -0.32 -1.34 -19.75
C PRO A 192 -1.85 -1.36 -19.84
N GLU A 193 -2.39 -1.20 -21.02
CA GLU A 193 -3.79 -1.53 -21.32
C GLU A 193 -3.90 -3.01 -21.63
N HIS A 194 -4.94 -3.63 -21.11
CA HIS A 194 -5.24 -5.05 -21.25
C HIS A 194 -4.12 -6.00 -20.77
N GLY A 195 -4.47 -7.12 -20.27
CA GLY A 195 -3.56 -8.16 -19.84
C GLY A 195 -4.05 -8.92 -18.61
N ARG A 196 -3.10 -9.58 -17.92
CA ARG A 196 -3.37 -10.31 -16.67
C ARG A 196 -2.55 -9.70 -15.53
N MET A 197 -3.24 -9.24 -14.51
CA MET A 197 -2.65 -8.59 -13.33
C MET A 197 -2.54 -9.62 -12.21
N LEU A 198 -1.32 -9.94 -11.77
CA LEU A 198 -1.09 -10.76 -10.57
C LEU A 198 -1.04 -9.87 -9.33
N ILE A 199 -2.02 -9.99 -8.44
CA ILE A 199 -2.09 -9.23 -7.20
C ILE A 199 -1.78 -10.17 -6.02
N THR A 200 -0.62 -9.98 -5.41
CA THR A 200 -0.19 -10.64 -4.16
C THR A 200 -0.19 -9.67 -2.97
N THR A 201 -0.34 -8.37 -3.24
CA THR A 201 -0.46 -7.34 -2.21
C THR A 201 -1.88 -7.33 -1.65
N PRO A 202 -2.05 -7.15 -0.31
CA PRO A 202 -3.38 -7.15 0.28
C PRO A 202 -4.27 -6.03 -0.26
N LEU A 203 -5.50 -6.38 -0.66
CA LEU A 203 -6.49 -5.45 -1.21
C LEU A 203 -7.05 -4.47 -0.18
N TYR A 204 -6.89 -4.72 1.11
CA TYR A 204 -7.29 -3.77 2.14
C TYR A 204 -6.38 -2.53 2.23
N HIS A 205 -5.21 -2.54 1.58
CA HIS A 205 -4.35 -1.37 1.48
C HIS A 205 -4.71 -0.49 0.28
N ALA A 206 -4.49 0.81 0.43
CA ALA A 206 -4.76 1.80 -0.61
C ALA A 206 -4.09 1.49 -1.95
N PHE A 207 -2.86 0.96 -1.93
CA PHE A 207 -2.14 0.57 -3.14
C PHE A 207 -2.82 -0.61 -3.84
N GLY A 208 -3.12 -1.69 -3.11
CA GLY A 208 -3.83 -2.86 -3.66
C GLY A 208 -5.19 -2.48 -4.26
N ALA A 209 -6.00 -1.70 -3.52
CA ALA A 209 -7.29 -1.21 -3.99
C ALA A 209 -7.17 -0.27 -5.19
N GLY A 210 -6.15 0.59 -5.23
CA GLY A 210 -5.88 1.49 -6.35
C GLY A 210 -5.49 0.74 -7.62
N VAL A 211 -4.60 -0.25 -7.50
CA VAL A 211 -4.23 -1.13 -8.62
C VAL A 211 -5.43 -1.95 -9.10
N LEU A 212 -6.24 -2.50 -8.19
CA LEU A 212 -7.49 -3.20 -8.54
C LEU A 212 -8.39 -2.32 -9.40
N GLY A 213 -8.70 -1.10 -8.96
CA GLY A 213 -9.54 -0.17 -9.70
C GLY A 213 -8.98 0.19 -11.06
N ALA A 214 -7.68 0.52 -11.13
CA ALA A 214 -7.02 0.83 -12.40
C ALA A 214 -7.00 -0.36 -13.34
N SER A 215 -6.71 -1.57 -12.83
CA SER A 215 -6.67 -2.80 -13.63
C SER A 215 -8.02 -3.08 -14.32
N LEU A 216 -9.11 -3.04 -13.56
CA LEU A 216 -10.45 -3.27 -14.09
C LEU A 216 -10.82 -2.21 -15.13
N ASN A 217 -10.52 -0.93 -14.89
CA ASN A 217 -10.80 0.16 -15.82
C ASN A 217 -9.88 0.20 -17.05
N ARG A 218 -8.74 -0.51 -17.02
CA ARG A 218 -7.82 -0.67 -18.16
C ARG A 218 -7.92 -2.05 -18.81
N GLY A 219 -8.90 -2.85 -18.43
CA GLY A 219 -9.22 -4.11 -19.10
C GLY A 219 -8.35 -5.30 -18.73
N HIS A 220 -7.73 -5.30 -17.54
CA HIS A 220 -7.01 -6.46 -17.05
C HIS A 220 -7.93 -7.50 -16.42
N SER A 221 -7.70 -8.79 -16.70
CA SER A 221 -8.13 -9.86 -15.81
C SER A 221 -7.23 -9.94 -14.59
N LEU A 222 -7.78 -10.41 -13.47
CA LEU A 222 -7.10 -10.44 -12.18
C LEU A 222 -6.76 -11.87 -11.78
N VAL A 223 -5.53 -12.08 -11.36
CA VAL A 223 -5.07 -13.30 -10.69
C VAL A 223 -4.71 -12.90 -9.27
N LEU A 224 -5.49 -13.37 -8.30
CA LEU A 224 -5.32 -13.03 -6.88
C LEU A 224 -4.60 -14.17 -6.17
N ARG A 225 -3.64 -13.84 -5.33
CA ARG A 225 -2.95 -14.80 -4.47
C ARG A 225 -2.72 -14.19 -3.08
N ASP A 226 -2.92 -14.97 -2.03
CA ASP A 226 -2.83 -14.50 -0.64
C ASP A 226 -1.41 -14.43 -0.14
N ARG A 227 -0.54 -15.26 -0.67
CA ARG A 227 0.84 -15.39 -0.21
C ARG A 227 1.81 -15.16 -1.37
N PHE A 228 2.90 -14.50 -1.03
CA PHE A 228 4.01 -14.33 -1.94
C PHE A 228 5.12 -15.33 -1.59
N ASP A 229 5.47 -16.15 -2.56
CA ASP A 229 6.70 -16.92 -2.63
C ASP A 229 7.45 -16.49 -3.89
N ALA A 230 8.76 -16.24 -3.79
CA ALA A 230 9.50 -15.63 -4.89
C ALA A 230 9.62 -16.56 -6.11
N VAL A 231 9.85 -17.87 -5.90
CA VAL A 231 9.89 -18.86 -6.98
C VAL A 231 8.48 -19.08 -7.53
N GLY A 232 7.48 -19.27 -6.66
CA GLY A 232 6.09 -19.43 -7.06
C GLY A 232 5.52 -18.22 -7.78
N PHE A 233 6.05 -16.99 -7.54
CA PHE A 233 5.72 -15.81 -8.32
C PHE A 233 6.17 -15.97 -9.78
N LEU A 234 7.43 -16.39 -10.02
CA LEU A 234 7.98 -16.62 -11.36
C LEU A 234 7.22 -17.75 -12.08
N ASP A 235 6.91 -18.85 -11.39
CA ASP A 235 6.10 -19.96 -11.91
C ASP A 235 4.70 -19.48 -12.33
N THR A 236 4.10 -18.59 -11.54
CA THR A 236 2.79 -18.03 -11.86
C THR A 236 2.86 -17.08 -13.05
N VAL A 237 3.91 -16.27 -13.18
CA VAL A 237 4.13 -15.42 -14.35
C VAL A 237 4.17 -16.25 -15.63
N GLU A 238 4.94 -17.32 -15.66
CA GLU A 238 5.03 -18.20 -16.82
C GLU A 238 3.70 -18.92 -17.10
N ARG A 239 3.19 -19.67 -16.13
CA ARG A 239 1.99 -20.51 -16.27
C ARG A 239 0.76 -19.72 -16.68
N GLU A 240 0.54 -18.57 -16.01
CA GLU A 240 -0.65 -17.73 -16.22
C GLU A 240 -0.43 -16.62 -17.23
N ARG A 241 0.76 -16.53 -17.84
CA ARG A 241 1.10 -15.46 -18.79
C ARG A 241 0.82 -14.08 -18.22
N ILE A 242 1.25 -13.84 -16.98
CA ILE A 242 1.07 -12.57 -16.28
C ILE A 242 1.78 -11.45 -17.03
N THR A 243 1.08 -10.34 -17.20
CA THR A 243 1.62 -9.15 -17.88
C THR A 243 2.04 -8.05 -16.92
N SER A 244 1.46 -8.04 -15.72
CA SER A 244 1.59 -6.93 -14.79
C SER A 244 1.51 -7.41 -13.33
N ALA A 245 2.33 -6.81 -12.44
CA ALA A 245 2.31 -7.14 -11.02
C ALA A 245 2.65 -5.92 -10.14
N PRO A 246 1.79 -5.56 -9.17
CA PRO A 246 2.17 -4.66 -8.09
C PRO A 246 2.99 -5.42 -7.04
N LEU A 247 4.11 -4.84 -6.65
CA LEU A 247 4.98 -5.39 -5.62
C LEU A 247 5.25 -4.34 -4.53
N VAL A 248 5.86 -4.77 -3.45
CA VAL A 248 6.42 -3.88 -2.43
C VAL A 248 7.93 -4.16 -2.31
N PRO A 249 8.75 -3.24 -1.80
CA PRO A 249 10.19 -3.38 -1.79
C PRO A 249 10.72 -4.68 -1.16
N THR A 250 10.06 -5.19 -0.11
CA THR A 250 10.42 -6.48 0.49
C THR A 250 10.28 -7.67 -0.47
N LEU A 251 9.26 -7.63 -1.36
CA LEU A 251 9.06 -8.67 -2.37
C LEU A 251 10.10 -8.52 -3.50
N ILE A 252 10.44 -7.29 -3.86
CA ILE A 252 11.53 -6.99 -4.81
C ILE A 252 12.86 -7.54 -4.28
N VAL A 253 13.18 -7.30 -3.00
CA VAL A 253 14.39 -7.84 -2.37
C VAL A 253 14.41 -9.37 -2.39
N ARG A 254 13.28 -10.04 -2.11
CA ARG A 254 13.18 -11.50 -2.16
C ARG A 254 13.40 -12.04 -3.57
N LEU A 255 12.84 -11.41 -4.59
CA LEU A 255 13.11 -11.76 -5.99
C LEU A 255 14.58 -11.52 -6.35
N ALA A 256 15.12 -10.36 -6.00
CA ALA A 256 16.50 -10.00 -6.30
C ALA A 256 17.55 -10.91 -5.64
N LYS A 257 17.18 -11.68 -4.62
CA LYS A 257 18.05 -12.66 -3.96
C LYS A 257 18.01 -14.04 -4.58
N LEU A 258 17.10 -14.31 -5.51
CA LEU A 258 17.07 -15.57 -6.25
C LEU A 258 18.29 -15.67 -7.18
N ASP A 259 18.70 -16.91 -7.44
CA ASP A 259 19.73 -17.20 -8.43
C ASP A 259 19.26 -16.85 -9.84
N ASP A 260 20.18 -16.44 -10.72
CA ASP A 260 19.87 -16.10 -12.12
C ASP A 260 19.20 -17.27 -12.86
N ALA A 261 19.55 -18.51 -12.49
CA ALA A 261 18.97 -19.72 -13.06
C ALA A 261 17.43 -19.77 -12.89
N GLU A 262 16.90 -19.22 -11.82
CA GLU A 262 15.45 -19.19 -11.58
C GLU A 262 14.72 -18.30 -12.62
N PHE A 263 15.37 -17.25 -13.07
CA PHE A 263 14.82 -16.37 -14.10
C PHE A 263 15.01 -16.93 -15.51
N VAL A 264 16.18 -17.50 -15.79
CA VAL A 264 16.53 -18.01 -17.13
C VAL A 264 15.78 -19.29 -17.46
N SER A 265 15.41 -20.09 -16.47
CA SER A 265 14.69 -21.36 -16.65
C SER A 265 13.22 -21.20 -17.02
N ARG A 266 12.67 -19.98 -17.01
CA ARG A 266 11.25 -19.69 -17.21
C ARG A 266 11.00 -18.70 -18.34
N ASP A 267 9.87 -18.84 -19.03
CA ASP A 267 9.41 -17.83 -20.01
C ASP A 267 8.68 -16.69 -19.30
N LEU A 268 9.43 -15.65 -18.94
CA LEU A 268 8.92 -14.43 -18.31
C LEU A 268 8.56 -13.33 -19.32
N SER A 269 8.61 -13.59 -20.61
CA SER A 269 8.42 -12.60 -21.70
C SER A 269 7.04 -11.93 -21.72
N SER A 270 6.05 -12.53 -21.05
CA SER A 270 4.73 -11.90 -20.87
C SER A 270 4.73 -10.73 -19.91
N LEU A 271 5.65 -10.69 -18.93
CA LEU A 271 5.71 -9.67 -17.88
C LEU A 271 6.25 -8.36 -18.48
N ARG A 272 5.46 -7.31 -18.45
CA ARG A 272 5.75 -6.01 -19.09
C ARG A 272 5.73 -4.84 -18.10
N TRP A 273 5.27 -5.07 -16.87
CA TRP A 273 5.14 -4.02 -15.89
C TRP A 273 5.18 -4.56 -14.47
N ILE A 274 6.07 -4.02 -13.67
CA ILE A 274 6.12 -4.16 -12.22
C ILE A 274 6.02 -2.77 -11.63
N CYS A 275 5.09 -2.55 -10.71
CA CYS A 275 5.01 -1.29 -9.99
C CYS A 275 5.23 -1.52 -8.50
N HIS A 276 6.09 -0.72 -7.88
CA HIS A 276 6.31 -0.80 -6.45
C HIS A 276 6.13 0.54 -5.75
N THR A 277 5.79 0.47 -4.46
CA THR A 277 5.56 1.61 -3.57
C THR A 277 5.60 1.18 -2.11
N ALA A 278 5.17 2.04 -1.21
CA ALA A 278 4.92 1.83 0.22
C ALA A 278 6.14 1.92 1.14
N ALA A 279 7.36 1.71 0.65
CA ALA A 279 8.59 1.84 1.41
C ALA A 279 9.77 2.17 0.47
N PRO A 280 10.90 2.67 0.99
CA PRO A 280 12.13 2.79 0.22
C PRO A 280 12.55 1.43 -0.36
N CYS A 281 12.90 1.41 -1.64
CA CYS A 281 13.41 0.22 -2.32
C CYS A 281 14.95 0.28 -2.36
N PRO A 282 15.66 -0.73 -1.82
CA PRO A 282 17.11 -0.77 -1.92
C PRO A 282 17.56 -0.71 -3.40
N ALA A 283 18.43 0.25 -3.72
CA ALA A 283 18.87 0.50 -5.08
C ALA A 283 19.46 -0.75 -5.77
N TRP A 284 20.22 -1.57 -5.00
CA TRP A 284 20.80 -2.82 -5.52
C TRP A 284 19.74 -3.83 -5.96
N ALA A 285 18.64 -3.94 -5.22
CA ALA A 285 17.58 -4.90 -5.54
C ALA A 285 16.77 -4.45 -6.76
N LYS A 286 16.47 -3.15 -6.86
CA LYS A 286 15.79 -2.56 -8.02
C LYS A 286 16.66 -2.70 -9.28
N GLN A 287 17.96 -2.35 -9.21
CA GLN A 287 18.88 -2.49 -10.32
C GLN A 287 18.95 -3.93 -10.81
N ARG A 288 19.10 -4.90 -9.87
CA ARG A 288 19.16 -6.31 -10.23
C ARG A 288 17.90 -6.80 -10.96
N LEU A 289 16.71 -6.38 -10.54
CA LEU A 289 15.49 -6.75 -11.26
C LEU A 289 15.42 -6.11 -12.65
N ILE A 290 15.90 -4.87 -12.81
CA ILE A 290 15.99 -4.21 -14.12
C ILE A 290 16.99 -4.96 -15.02
N ASP A 291 18.11 -5.42 -14.48
CA ASP A 291 19.11 -6.19 -15.23
C ASP A 291 18.57 -7.55 -15.69
N LEU A 292 17.73 -8.21 -14.87
CA LEU A 292 17.18 -9.54 -15.15
C LEU A 292 15.94 -9.51 -16.04
N LEU A 293 15.06 -8.52 -15.85
CA LEU A 293 13.73 -8.48 -16.49
C LEU A 293 13.60 -7.37 -17.54
N GLY A 294 14.60 -6.51 -17.66
CA GLY A 294 14.53 -5.31 -18.49
C GLY A 294 13.88 -4.11 -17.78
N PRO A 295 13.71 -2.98 -18.48
CA PRO A 295 13.25 -1.72 -17.90
C PRO A 295 11.73 -1.68 -17.68
N ILE A 296 11.18 -2.67 -16.99
CA ILE A 296 9.73 -2.83 -16.73
C ILE A 296 9.32 -2.42 -15.31
N VAL A 297 10.27 -1.94 -14.49
CA VAL A 297 10.02 -1.58 -13.11
C VAL A 297 9.67 -0.10 -13.01
N THR A 298 8.46 0.19 -12.54
CA THR A 298 7.98 1.54 -12.24
C THR A 298 7.93 1.72 -10.73
N GLU A 299 8.45 2.82 -10.22
CA GLU A 299 8.27 3.24 -8.83
C GLU A 299 7.20 4.31 -8.73
N PHE A 300 6.37 4.19 -7.71
CA PHE A 300 5.34 5.15 -7.39
C PHE A 300 5.48 5.59 -5.94
N TYR A 301 5.71 6.88 -5.71
CA TYR A 301 5.62 7.46 -4.39
C TYR A 301 4.26 8.14 -4.20
N GLY A 302 3.64 7.85 -3.05
CA GLY A 302 2.38 8.42 -2.63
C GLY A 302 1.90 7.81 -1.32
N SER A 303 0.86 8.41 -0.76
CA SER A 303 0.24 7.97 0.50
C SER A 303 -1.27 7.84 0.36
N SER A 304 -1.89 7.26 1.38
CA SER A 304 -3.36 7.19 1.47
C SER A 304 -3.98 8.58 1.51
N GLU A 305 -3.25 9.57 2.01
CA GLU A 305 -3.64 10.98 2.05
C GLU A 305 -3.63 11.64 0.65
N GLY A 306 -3.00 11.03 -0.35
CA GLY A 306 -2.98 11.54 -1.71
C GLY A 306 -1.78 12.46 -2.00
N THR A 307 -0.61 12.19 -1.41
CA THR A 307 0.65 12.87 -1.73
C THR A 307 1.23 12.47 -3.09
N GLY A 308 0.57 11.59 -3.82
CA GLY A 308 0.99 11.10 -5.14
C GLY A 308 -0.09 11.25 -6.21
N PRO A 309 0.20 10.73 -7.40
CA PRO A 309 1.41 9.98 -7.74
C PRO A 309 2.60 10.88 -8.10
N VAL A 310 3.76 10.53 -7.54
CA VAL A 310 5.08 10.87 -8.07
C VAL A 310 5.61 9.57 -8.66
N VAL A 311 6.05 9.56 -9.91
CA VAL A 311 6.34 8.32 -10.65
C VAL A 311 7.71 8.37 -11.27
N CYS A 312 8.40 7.24 -11.22
CA CYS A 312 9.72 7.03 -11.80
C CYS A 312 9.71 5.76 -12.66
N THR A 313 10.05 5.88 -13.94
CA THR A 313 10.31 4.71 -14.81
C THR A 313 11.69 4.12 -14.54
N SER A 314 11.94 2.91 -15.07
CA SER A 314 13.27 2.30 -14.99
C SER A 314 14.35 3.18 -15.65
N GLU A 315 14.03 3.79 -16.79
CA GLU A 315 14.96 4.65 -17.54
C GLU A 315 15.30 5.92 -16.77
N GLU A 316 14.31 6.57 -16.19
CA GLU A 316 14.51 7.75 -15.34
C GLU A 316 15.34 7.42 -14.11
N TRP A 317 15.03 6.27 -13.47
CA TRP A 317 15.76 5.82 -12.30
C TRP A 317 17.22 5.47 -12.61
N MET A 318 17.49 4.80 -13.73
CA MET A 318 18.88 4.50 -14.15
C MET A 318 19.66 5.77 -14.44
N ALA A 319 19.02 6.79 -15.00
CA ALA A 319 19.66 8.10 -15.24
C ALA A 319 19.84 8.92 -13.95
N ARG A 320 19.01 8.70 -12.93
CA ARG A 320 18.98 9.42 -11.65
C ARG A 320 18.74 8.48 -10.48
N PRO A 321 19.72 7.64 -10.11
CA PRO A 321 19.56 6.66 -9.03
C PRO A 321 19.15 7.31 -7.72
N GLY A 322 18.13 6.70 -7.05
CA GLY A 322 17.61 7.17 -5.78
C GLY A 322 16.41 8.12 -5.87
N THR A 323 16.07 8.62 -7.07
CA THR A 323 14.83 9.39 -7.25
C THR A 323 13.60 8.48 -7.15
N VAL A 324 12.49 9.04 -6.66
CA VAL A 324 11.15 8.45 -6.76
C VAL A 324 10.35 9.01 -7.93
N GLY A 325 10.99 9.86 -8.77
CA GLY A 325 10.45 10.37 -10.02
C GLY A 325 9.92 11.79 -9.94
N ARG A 326 8.96 12.07 -10.82
CA ARG A 326 8.32 13.38 -10.96
C ARG A 326 6.86 13.34 -10.53
N PRO A 327 6.33 14.46 -9.98
CA PRO A 327 4.92 14.55 -9.65
C PRO A 327 4.05 14.57 -10.92
N ASN A 328 2.83 14.07 -10.76
CA ASN A 328 1.76 14.27 -11.73
C ASN A 328 1.56 15.78 -11.97
N PRO A 329 1.25 16.23 -13.20
CA PRO A 329 1.00 17.65 -13.50
C PRO A 329 -0.08 18.34 -12.64
N THR A 330 -0.96 17.57 -12.00
CA THR A 330 -1.99 18.10 -11.09
C THR A 330 -1.55 18.16 -9.62
N LEU A 331 -0.30 17.77 -9.34
CA LEU A 331 0.29 17.73 -8.00
C LEU A 331 1.50 18.66 -7.96
N GLU A 332 1.44 19.70 -7.16
CA GLU A 332 2.60 20.53 -6.85
C GLU A 332 3.32 19.93 -5.63
N VAL A 333 4.66 19.86 -5.71
CA VAL A 333 5.52 19.42 -4.61
C VAL A 333 6.50 20.53 -4.29
N SER A 334 6.62 20.88 -3.01
CA SER A 334 7.59 21.85 -2.50
C SER A 334 8.35 21.28 -1.33
N VAL A 335 9.55 21.79 -1.08
CA VAL A 335 10.40 21.47 0.06
C VAL A 335 10.40 22.66 0.99
N VAL A 336 10.13 22.46 2.26
CA VAL A 336 9.91 23.54 3.22
C VAL A 336 10.77 23.32 4.47
N ASP A 337 11.38 24.39 4.97
CA ASP A 337 12.16 24.39 6.22
C ASP A 337 11.26 24.35 7.47
N ASP A 338 11.85 24.41 8.66
CA ASP A 338 11.13 24.39 9.93
C ASP A 338 10.37 25.70 10.22
N ASP A 339 10.72 26.78 9.54
CA ASP A 339 10.07 28.11 9.66
C ASP A 339 8.93 28.27 8.64
N GLY A 340 8.73 27.30 7.74
CA GLY A 340 7.66 27.33 6.72
C GLY A 340 8.07 28.00 5.41
N ASN A 341 9.36 28.29 5.19
CA ASN A 341 9.86 28.86 3.95
C ASN A 341 10.21 27.79 2.93
N ASP A 342 10.01 28.07 1.66
CA ASP A 342 10.40 27.18 0.56
C ASP A 342 11.93 27.13 0.43
N LEU A 343 12.46 25.92 0.31
CA LEU A 343 13.88 25.66 0.11
C LEU A 343 14.23 25.55 -1.39
N PRO A 344 15.44 25.98 -1.79
CA PRO A 344 15.89 25.83 -3.15
C PRO A 344 16.16 24.36 -3.52
N ALA A 345 16.29 24.09 -4.83
CA ALA A 345 16.61 22.76 -5.34
C ALA A 345 17.91 22.20 -4.73
N GLY A 346 17.88 20.94 -4.33
CA GLY A 346 18.99 20.21 -3.71
C GLY A 346 19.03 20.30 -2.18
N GLU A 347 18.25 21.18 -1.56
CA GLU A 347 18.21 21.29 -0.10
C GLU A 347 17.13 20.35 0.49
N VAL A 348 17.48 19.69 1.60
CA VAL A 348 16.62 18.73 2.28
C VAL A 348 15.71 19.45 3.27
N GLY A 349 14.42 19.22 3.15
CA GLY A 349 13.38 19.71 4.06
C GLY A 349 12.16 18.81 4.08
N THR A 350 11.08 19.30 4.68
CA THR A 350 9.80 18.60 4.71
C THR A 350 9.09 18.75 3.35
N LEU A 351 8.64 17.63 2.80
CA LEU A 351 7.85 17.64 1.57
C LEU A 351 6.42 18.09 1.85
N TYR A 352 5.97 19.09 1.11
CA TYR A 352 4.60 19.59 1.10
C TYR A 352 3.98 19.41 -0.29
N PHE A 353 2.69 19.14 -0.29
CA PHE A 353 1.93 18.81 -1.48
C PHE A 353 0.74 19.76 -1.63
N LYS A 354 0.45 20.16 -2.86
CA LYS A 354 -0.75 20.93 -3.19
C LYS A 354 -1.47 20.25 -4.34
N ARG A 355 -2.75 19.98 -4.14
CA ARG A 355 -3.62 19.36 -5.13
C ARG A 355 -4.69 20.34 -5.59
N ALA A 356 -5.06 20.26 -6.86
CA ALA A 356 -6.11 21.11 -7.41
C ALA A 356 -7.49 20.83 -6.80
N ASP A 357 -7.74 19.59 -6.35
CA ASP A 357 -8.98 19.14 -5.71
C ASP A 357 -9.00 19.32 -4.18
N GLY A 358 -7.93 19.87 -3.59
CA GLY A 358 -7.82 20.20 -2.17
C GLY A 358 -7.01 19.19 -1.36
N ALA A 359 -6.83 19.47 -0.07
CA ALA A 359 -6.09 18.67 0.87
C ALA A 359 -7.00 17.62 1.57
N PRO A 360 -6.46 16.43 1.91
CA PRO A 360 -7.20 15.40 2.64
C PRO A 360 -7.53 15.84 4.06
N THR A 361 -8.50 15.18 4.69
CA THR A 361 -8.81 15.34 6.12
C THR A 361 -8.69 14.02 6.84
N TYR A 362 -8.38 14.08 8.14
CA TYR A 362 -8.42 12.91 9.00
C TYR A 362 -9.80 12.83 9.67
N HIS A 363 -10.45 11.68 9.51
CA HIS A 363 -11.79 11.43 10.02
C HIS A 363 -11.84 11.57 11.54
N GLY A 364 -12.66 12.51 12.04
CA GLY A 364 -12.80 12.78 13.47
C GLY A 364 -11.56 13.37 14.15
N ASP A 365 -10.56 13.88 13.40
CA ASP A 365 -9.34 14.45 13.97
C ASP A 365 -8.99 15.80 13.29
N GLU A 366 -9.71 16.86 13.70
CA GLU A 366 -9.48 18.21 13.19
C GLU A 366 -8.09 18.75 13.57
N LYS A 367 -7.60 18.40 14.76
CA LYS A 367 -6.27 18.85 15.19
C LYS A 367 -5.19 18.31 14.25
N LYS A 368 -5.17 17.00 14.00
CA LYS A 368 -4.22 16.39 13.07
C LYS A 368 -4.37 16.93 11.65
N THR A 369 -5.60 17.19 11.21
CA THR A 369 -5.88 17.80 9.90
C THR A 369 -5.23 19.19 9.79
N ASN A 370 -5.40 20.02 10.81
CA ASN A 370 -4.83 21.36 10.83
C ASN A 370 -3.30 21.34 10.98
N ASP A 371 -2.76 20.51 11.87
CA ASP A 371 -1.32 20.36 12.11
C ASP A 371 -0.56 19.86 10.86
N SER A 372 -1.25 19.25 9.91
CA SER A 372 -0.65 18.75 8.66
C SER A 372 -0.66 19.77 7.51
N ARG A 373 -1.11 21.02 7.74
CA ARG A 373 -1.31 22.02 6.67
C ARG A 373 -0.56 23.32 6.92
N LEU A 374 -0.17 23.94 5.83
CA LEU A 374 0.24 25.35 5.80
C LEU A 374 -0.95 26.26 5.51
N PRO A 375 -0.84 27.56 5.84
CA PRO A 375 -1.92 28.53 5.60
C PRO A 375 -2.33 28.66 4.12
N ASP A 376 -1.45 28.34 3.18
CA ASP A 376 -1.68 28.38 1.73
C ASP A 376 -2.36 27.12 1.17
N GLY A 377 -2.73 26.18 2.04
CA GLY A 377 -3.42 24.93 1.71
C GLY A 377 -2.51 23.78 1.30
N ARG A 378 -1.19 23.96 1.28
CA ARG A 378 -0.25 22.84 1.16
C ARG A 378 -0.35 21.93 2.37
N PHE A 379 -0.22 20.63 2.18
CA PHE A 379 -0.25 19.63 3.26
C PHE A 379 0.96 18.69 3.22
N THR A 380 1.28 18.10 4.35
CA THR A 380 2.38 17.16 4.51
C THR A 380 1.95 15.88 5.23
N VAL A 381 2.67 14.80 4.99
CA VAL A 381 2.60 13.54 5.75
C VAL A 381 3.86 13.31 6.59
N GLY A 382 4.76 14.31 6.60
CA GLY A 382 5.99 14.32 7.39
C GLY A 382 7.16 13.57 6.75
N ASP A 383 7.14 13.38 5.44
CA ASP A 383 8.27 12.84 4.70
C ASP A 383 9.32 13.95 4.46
N LEU A 384 10.60 13.59 4.62
CA LEU A 384 11.75 14.44 4.32
C LEU A 384 12.31 14.10 2.95
N GLY A 385 12.70 15.13 2.19
CA GLY A 385 13.26 14.94 0.87
C GLY A 385 13.76 16.24 0.26
N TYR A 386 14.14 16.17 -1.00
CA TYR A 386 14.51 17.33 -1.81
C TYR A 386 14.05 17.16 -3.26
N LEU A 387 13.98 18.26 -3.98
CA LEU A 387 13.82 18.27 -5.43
C LEU A 387 15.15 18.63 -6.05
N ASP A 388 15.52 17.98 -7.18
CA ASP A 388 16.61 18.44 -7.98
C ASP A 388 16.18 19.62 -8.90
N ALA A 389 17.13 20.18 -9.65
CA ALA A 389 16.88 21.31 -10.56
C ALA A 389 15.93 20.95 -11.71
N ASP A 390 15.77 19.67 -12.03
CA ASP A 390 14.86 19.15 -13.06
C ASP A 390 13.48 18.77 -12.51
N GLY A 391 13.24 18.95 -11.18
CA GLY A 391 11.99 18.66 -10.48
C GLY A 391 11.76 17.19 -10.14
N PHE A 392 12.83 16.36 -10.13
CA PHE A 392 12.76 15.02 -9.60
C PHE A 392 12.78 15.03 -8.07
N VAL A 393 11.94 14.20 -7.47
CA VAL A 393 11.80 14.07 -6.02
C VAL A 393 12.70 12.97 -5.51
N TYR A 394 13.40 13.27 -4.41
CA TYR A 394 14.23 12.32 -3.68
C TYR A 394 13.73 12.24 -2.24
N LEU A 395 13.41 11.03 -1.80
CA LEU A 395 13.05 10.78 -0.40
C LEU A 395 14.32 10.49 0.40
N VAL A 396 14.41 11.12 1.56
CA VAL A 396 15.54 10.90 2.47
C VAL A 396 15.10 10.00 3.62
N ASP A 397 14.04 10.37 4.32
CA ASP A 397 13.44 9.56 5.40
C ASP A 397 12.10 10.16 5.86
N ARG A 398 11.55 9.62 6.95
CA ARG A 398 10.46 10.25 7.69
C ARG A 398 11.01 11.10 8.84
N ARG A 399 10.45 12.27 9.04
CA ARG A 399 10.86 13.17 10.13
C ARG A 399 10.82 12.51 11.51
N VAL A 400 9.85 11.62 11.74
CA VAL A 400 9.69 10.88 13.00
C VAL A 400 10.69 9.75 13.20
N ASP A 401 11.34 9.30 12.15
CA ASP A 401 12.33 8.21 12.17
C ASP A 401 13.79 8.73 12.15
N LEU A 402 13.97 10.03 11.90
CA LEU A 402 15.28 10.68 11.89
C LEU A 402 16.01 10.47 13.22
N ILE A 403 17.25 10.03 13.16
CA ILE A 403 18.10 9.81 14.34
C ILE A 403 19.02 11.03 14.53
N LEU A 404 18.95 11.65 15.69
CA LEU A 404 19.81 12.78 16.05
C LEU A 404 21.00 12.28 16.89
N ASN A 405 22.06 11.86 16.20
CA ASN A 405 23.27 11.31 16.83
C ASN A 405 24.32 12.41 17.05
N GLY A 406 24.40 12.94 18.27
CA GLY A 406 25.35 14.01 18.61
C GLY A 406 25.14 15.30 17.81
N GLY A 407 23.88 15.64 17.49
CA GLY A 407 23.53 16.81 16.68
C GLY A 407 23.67 16.59 15.17
N VAL A 408 24.04 15.38 14.74
CA VAL A 408 24.13 15.01 13.33
C VAL A 408 22.93 14.16 12.94
N ASN A 409 22.30 14.50 11.82
CA ASN A 409 21.20 13.73 11.26
C ASN A 409 21.72 12.41 10.68
N VAL A 410 21.19 11.28 11.16
CA VAL A 410 21.38 9.97 10.57
C VAL A 410 20.04 9.48 10.06
N TYR A 411 20.00 9.14 8.78
CA TYR A 411 18.80 8.65 8.11
C TYR A 411 18.77 7.13 8.13
N PRO A 412 17.83 6.50 8.85
CA PRO A 412 17.71 5.04 8.94
C PRO A 412 17.73 4.33 7.59
N ALA A 413 17.04 4.87 6.60
CA ALA A 413 16.95 4.25 5.27
C ALA A 413 18.32 4.06 4.58
N GLU A 414 19.27 4.98 4.79
CA GLU A 414 20.63 4.86 4.26
C GLU A 414 21.38 3.68 4.89
N VAL A 415 21.25 3.52 6.19
CA VAL A 415 21.90 2.43 6.94
C VAL A 415 21.24 1.08 6.60
N GLU A 416 19.92 1.04 6.54
CA GLU A 416 19.14 -0.15 6.13
C GLU A 416 19.55 -0.61 4.72
N ALA A 417 19.74 0.31 3.80
CA ALA A 417 20.17 0.00 2.43
C ALA A 417 21.56 -0.69 2.39
N VAL A 418 22.45 -0.36 3.31
CA VAL A 418 23.78 -1.00 3.42
C VAL A 418 23.67 -2.38 4.06
N ILE A 419 22.93 -2.49 5.16
CA ILE A 419 22.77 -3.74 5.91
C ILE A 419 22.03 -4.78 5.07
N SER A 420 21.02 -4.40 4.32
CA SER A 420 20.24 -5.30 3.47
C SER A 420 21.04 -5.99 2.34
N ARG A 421 22.23 -5.47 2.03
CA ARG A 421 23.17 -6.11 1.06
C ARG A 421 23.93 -7.28 1.65
N HIS A 422 23.95 -7.41 2.98
CA HIS A 422 24.68 -8.52 3.62
C HIS A 422 23.96 -9.85 3.33
N PRO A 423 24.68 -10.89 2.83
CA PRO A 423 24.04 -12.12 2.37
C PRO A 423 23.30 -12.88 3.49
N ALA A 424 23.75 -12.77 4.73
CA ALA A 424 23.10 -13.41 5.88
C ALA A 424 21.88 -12.63 6.40
N VAL A 425 21.62 -11.41 5.94
CA VAL A 425 20.52 -10.56 6.42
C VAL A 425 19.30 -10.74 5.53
N ARG A 426 18.21 -11.21 6.10
CA ARG A 426 16.92 -11.34 5.43
C ARG A 426 16.14 -10.01 5.46
N ASP A 427 16.14 -9.34 6.62
CA ASP A 427 15.43 -8.09 6.83
C ASP A 427 16.12 -7.23 7.89
N VAL A 428 15.89 -5.91 7.86
CA VAL A 428 16.52 -4.95 8.77
C VAL A 428 15.61 -3.78 9.08
N ALA A 429 15.71 -3.31 10.32
CA ALA A 429 15.14 -2.05 10.81
C ALA A 429 16.23 -1.24 11.52
N VAL A 430 16.38 0.03 11.18
CA VAL A 430 17.29 0.95 11.87
C VAL A 430 16.47 2.05 12.53
N PHE A 431 16.81 2.38 13.77
CA PHE A 431 16.13 3.41 14.58
C PHE A 431 17.04 3.97 15.67
N GLY A 432 16.66 5.15 16.16
CA GLY A 432 17.36 5.80 17.26
C GLY A 432 16.88 5.28 18.62
N ILE A 433 17.82 5.02 19.51
CA ILE A 433 17.57 4.75 20.93
C ILE A 433 18.28 5.80 21.80
N PRO A 434 17.84 6.04 23.06
CA PRO A 434 18.48 7.02 23.93
C PRO A 434 19.97 6.73 24.16
N ASP A 435 20.76 7.77 24.12
CA ASP A 435 22.20 7.73 24.44
C ASP A 435 22.55 8.92 25.33
N PRO A 436 23.21 8.71 26.49
CA PRO A 436 23.49 9.79 27.45
C PRO A 436 24.51 10.83 26.97
N GLU A 437 25.35 10.50 26.00
CA GLU A 437 26.38 11.39 25.48
C GLU A 437 25.94 12.06 24.16
N PHE A 438 25.29 11.30 23.27
CA PHE A 438 24.93 11.75 21.92
C PHE A 438 23.44 12.09 21.77
N GLY A 439 22.64 11.99 22.85
CA GLY A 439 21.19 12.14 22.82
C GLY A 439 20.50 10.90 22.22
N GLN A 440 20.92 10.49 21.05
CA GLN A 440 20.51 9.22 20.43
C GLN A 440 21.70 8.49 19.83
N GLN A 441 21.62 7.16 19.82
CA GLN A 441 22.52 6.30 19.06
C GLN A 441 21.77 5.44 18.04
N VAL A 442 22.49 5.06 16.99
CA VAL A 442 21.95 4.21 15.93
C VAL A 442 21.90 2.76 16.41
N LYS A 443 20.72 2.14 16.30
CA LYS A 443 20.49 0.73 16.59
C LYS A 443 19.92 0.03 15.36
N ALA A 444 20.37 -1.21 15.13
CA ALA A 444 19.78 -2.08 14.11
C ALA A 444 19.06 -3.27 14.77
N ALA A 445 17.87 -3.60 14.26
CA ALA A 445 17.19 -4.87 14.49
C ALA A 445 17.23 -5.67 13.19
N VAL A 446 17.66 -6.93 13.26
CA VAL A 446 17.98 -7.74 12.08
C VAL A 446 17.31 -9.10 12.15
N GLU A 447 16.72 -9.52 11.03
CA GLU A 447 16.25 -10.88 10.80
C GLU A 447 17.27 -11.56 9.87
N LEU A 448 17.75 -12.74 10.25
CA LEU A 448 18.71 -13.49 9.44
C LEU A 448 18.01 -14.42 8.44
N GLU A 449 18.71 -14.71 7.35
CA GLU A 449 18.28 -15.78 6.44
C GLU A 449 18.28 -17.14 7.17
N PRO A 450 17.37 -18.05 6.84
CA PRO A 450 17.28 -19.36 7.48
C PRO A 450 18.61 -20.11 7.45
N GLY A 451 19.11 -20.49 8.63
CA GLY A 451 20.38 -21.18 8.80
C GLY A 451 21.64 -20.32 8.71
N ALA A 452 21.51 -19.02 8.47
CA ALA A 452 22.64 -18.10 8.50
C ALA A 452 23.06 -17.77 9.93
N SER A 453 24.35 -17.41 10.10
CA SER A 453 24.92 -16.92 11.35
C SER A 453 25.65 -15.61 11.09
N LEU A 454 25.45 -14.64 11.97
CA LEU A 454 26.08 -13.33 11.90
C LEU A 454 26.09 -12.73 13.31
N THR A 455 27.22 -12.16 13.73
CA THR A 455 27.30 -11.41 14.98
C THR A 455 27.07 -9.91 14.78
N GLY A 456 26.72 -9.21 15.85
CA GLY A 456 26.57 -7.76 15.81
C GLY A 456 27.87 -7.05 15.40
N ASP A 457 29.01 -7.52 15.89
CA ASP A 457 30.32 -6.93 15.58
C ASP A 457 30.70 -7.12 14.10
N GLU A 458 30.42 -8.28 13.52
CA GLU A 458 30.62 -8.51 12.07
C GLU A 458 29.75 -7.59 11.22
N LEU A 459 28.49 -7.40 11.61
CA LEU A 459 27.58 -6.49 10.90
C LEU A 459 28.03 -5.04 11.03
N VAL A 460 28.47 -4.61 12.20
CA VAL A 460 29.03 -3.25 12.40
C VAL A 460 30.29 -3.07 11.56
N ALA A 461 31.18 -4.07 11.52
CA ALA A 461 32.36 -4.04 10.65
C ALA A 461 31.97 -3.91 9.17
N TRP A 462 30.98 -4.68 8.70
CA TRP A 462 30.41 -4.57 7.35
C TRP A 462 29.94 -3.14 7.04
N CYS A 463 29.25 -2.49 7.98
CA CYS A 463 28.79 -1.11 7.83
C CYS A 463 29.96 -0.12 7.76
N ARG A 464 30.96 -0.25 8.65
CA ARG A 464 32.10 0.66 8.72
C ARG A 464 32.94 0.71 7.44
N GLU A 465 32.95 -0.37 6.68
CA GLU A 465 33.62 -0.41 5.37
C GLU A 465 32.86 0.35 4.27
N ARG A 466 31.56 0.69 4.50
CA ARG A 466 30.65 1.15 3.45
C ARG A 466 29.99 2.49 3.71
N ILE A 467 29.88 2.89 4.98
CA ILE A 467 29.33 4.19 5.40
C ILE A 467 30.15 4.82 6.52
N ALA A 468 29.98 6.11 6.71
CA ALA A 468 30.68 6.86 7.75
C ALA A 468 30.41 6.29 9.16
N GLY A 469 31.42 6.25 10.01
CA GLY A 469 31.36 5.59 11.32
C GLY A 469 30.24 6.10 12.23
N PHE A 470 29.90 7.40 12.17
CA PHE A 470 28.82 7.97 12.98
C PHE A 470 27.42 7.50 12.55
N LYS A 471 27.28 6.96 11.33
CA LYS A 471 26.04 6.37 10.82
C LYS A 471 25.91 4.88 11.16
N CYS A 472 27.02 4.21 11.51
CA CYS A 472 27.01 2.79 11.79
C CYS A 472 26.23 2.48 13.08
N PRO A 473 25.48 1.36 13.12
CA PRO A 473 24.85 0.91 14.36
C PRO A 473 25.89 0.72 15.45
N ARG A 474 25.57 1.17 16.67
CA ARG A 474 26.36 0.90 17.89
C ARG A 474 25.93 -0.40 18.56
N SER A 475 24.72 -0.84 18.29
CA SER A 475 24.20 -2.11 18.79
C SER A 475 23.28 -2.76 17.77
N VAL A 476 23.26 -4.10 17.78
CA VAL A 476 22.45 -4.92 16.87
C VAL A 476 21.66 -5.94 17.70
N ASP A 477 20.35 -6.03 17.47
CA ASP A 477 19.53 -7.09 18.01
C ASP A 477 19.08 -8.02 16.88
N PHE A 478 19.06 -9.31 17.17
CA PHE A 478 18.58 -10.33 16.21
C PHE A 478 17.18 -10.79 16.60
N HIS A 479 16.31 -10.88 15.62
CA HIS A 479 14.91 -11.26 15.78
C HIS A 479 14.56 -12.41 14.84
N ASP A 480 13.65 -13.28 15.26
CA ASP A 480 13.12 -14.35 14.40
C ASP A 480 12.29 -13.80 13.24
N ALA A 481 11.61 -12.65 13.48
CA ALA A 481 10.88 -11.88 12.46
C ALA A 481 10.76 -10.42 12.88
N LEU A 482 10.88 -9.50 11.93
CA LEU A 482 10.63 -8.08 12.17
C LEU A 482 9.15 -7.74 12.06
N PRO A 483 8.63 -6.78 12.85
CA PRO A 483 7.22 -6.39 12.86
C PRO A 483 6.86 -5.61 11.60
N ARG A 484 6.52 -6.32 10.52
CA ARG A 484 6.03 -5.73 9.27
C ARG A 484 4.53 -5.89 9.13
N GLU A 485 3.91 -4.90 8.51
CA GLU A 485 2.56 -5.02 7.99
C GLU A 485 2.59 -5.92 6.74
N ALA A 486 1.46 -6.53 6.39
CA ALA A 486 1.37 -7.44 5.25
C ALA A 486 1.79 -6.81 3.90
N HIS A 487 1.66 -5.48 3.78
CA HIS A 487 2.16 -4.73 2.63
C HIS A 487 3.64 -4.33 2.74
N GLY A 488 4.38 -4.95 3.65
CA GLY A 488 5.83 -4.77 3.79
C GLY A 488 6.27 -3.58 4.62
N LYS A 489 5.38 -2.69 5.07
CA LYS A 489 5.74 -1.54 5.89
C LYS A 489 6.19 -1.98 7.29
N LEU A 490 7.39 -1.55 7.67
CA LEU A 490 7.98 -1.84 8.96
C LEU A 490 7.36 -0.98 10.07
N LYS A 491 6.94 -1.62 11.17
CA LYS A 491 6.44 -0.94 12.38
C LYS A 491 7.60 -0.59 13.32
N LYS A 492 8.52 0.31 12.89
CA LYS A 492 9.71 0.69 13.67
C LYS A 492 9.38 1.10 15.11
N ARG A 493 8.21 1.70 15.34
CA ARG A 493 7.77 2.11 16.66
C ARG A 493 7.74 0.94 17.65
N ILE A 494 7.29 -0.25 17.26
CA ILE A 494 7.23 -1.42 18.14
C ILE A 494 8.64 -1.79 18.63
N LEU A 495 9.63 -1.71 17.74
CA LEU A 495 11.03 -1.99 18.10
C LEU A 495 11.63 -0.88 18.94
N ARG A 496 11.39 0.38 18.56
CA ARG A 496 11.95 1.56 19.20
C ARG A 496 11.41 1.78 20.62
N ASP A 497 10.10 1.68 20.81
CA ASP A 497 9.43 2.03 22.08
C ASP A 497 9.88 1.13 23.24
N ALA A 498 10.44 -0.07 22.95
CA ALA A 498 11.04 -0.92 23.96
C ALA A 498 12.28 -0.29 24.66
N TYR A 499 12.93 0.70 24.03
CA TYR A 499 14.14 1.37 24.52
C TYR A 499 13.89 2.77 25.06
N TRP A 500 12.71 3.33 24.78
CA TRP A 500 12.35 4.66 25.28
C TRP A 500 11.54 4.52 26.57
N PRO A 501 11.85 5.31 27.62
CA PRO A 501 11.04 5.30 28.84
C PRO A 501 9.59 5.62 28.51
N ALA A 502 8.67 4.92 29.15
CA ALA A 502 7.25 5.24 29.05
C ALA A 502 7.05 6.67 29.55
N GLY A 503 6.64 7.57 28.65
CA GLY A 503 6.31 8.95 28.95
C GLY A 503 5.02 9.09 29.72
#